data_0aeb35bbe8f19215ff72079e7702588b
#
_entry.id   0aeb35bbe8f19215ff72079e7702588b
#
_cell.length_a   1.000
_cell.length_b   1.000
_cell.length_c   1.000
_cell.angle_alpha   90.00
_cell.angle_beta   90.00
_cell.angle_gamma   90.00
#
_symmetry.space_group_name_H-M   'P 1'
#
loop_
_entity.id
_entity.type
_entity.pdbx_description
1 polymer ?
#
loop_
_entity_poly.entity_id
_entity_poly.type
_entity_poly.pdbx_seq_one_letter_code
_entity_poly.pdbx_strand_id
1 'polypeptide(L)'
;MSSPEKIDILVVGGGTAGIAAAVSAARAGARTLLVERRNALGGMASNALVHTLCGLYLLRNDDAQPLAYANECFPREFAESLIRAGGASGPLRMGKLDVLPHQPAALAAVADDIIRQTPNLTVFLHTNLTGIDSSSGKIQAAHLQSRGHVFDVEVRSLIDASGDAQASALAGAAFECAPADRLQRPAYIFGIGGAHETALAGDARLRLAHLISGAVASNQLSAEALGVAFRHGLSQNEIWATIDLQADPYDPCSPECLTRVEQCGRRVSFEIIRYLQAHAEGFENARITCTPAQAGIRESRRLSGLACLTEEDILQGRQVENHAALACWPLELRENANGPRFRFPEENRPAGISLDCLRSRTFENLFVAGRCISCTHEAQASIRVTGTCLATGEAAGRAAAAF
;
A
#
# COMPACT_ATOMS: atom_id res chain seq x y z
N MET A 1 19.69 16.23 -28.98
CA MET A 1 18.71 15.88 -27.96
C MET A 1 17.37 15.87 -28.68
N SER A 2 16.61 14.77 -28.65
CA SER A 2 15.23 14.76 -29.16
C SER A 2 14.39 15.70 -28.28
N SER A 3 13.40 16.39 -28.89
CA SER A 3 12.45 17.20 -28.12
C SER A 3 11.79 16.32 -27.05
N PRO A 4 11.51 16.86 -25.83
CA PRO A 4 10.86 16.09 -24.80
C PRO A 4 9.51 15.54 -25.30
N GLU A 5 9.19 14.31 -24.91
CA GLU A 5 7.91 13.70 -25.26
C GLU A 5 6.77 14.43 -24.52
N LYS A 6 5.71 14.79 -25.24
CA LYS A 6 4.54 15.45 -24.61
C LYS A 6 3.54 14.41 -24.14
N ILE A 7 3.30 14.41 -22.85
CA ILE A 7 2.33 13.53 -22.17
C ILE A 7 1.25 14.40 -21.52
N ASP A 8 -0.01 14.00 -21.57
CA ASP A 8 -1.04 14.76 -20.89
C ASP A 8 -0.92 14.56 -19.37
N ILE A 9 -0.74 13.31 -18.92
CA ILE A 9 -0.67 12.97 -17.50
C ILE A 9 0.53 12.04 -17.23
N LEU A 10 1.40 12.46 -16.32
CA LEU A 10 2.41 11.58 -15.73
C LEU A 10 1.92 11.08 -14.38
N VAL A 11 1.91 9.76 -14.21
CA VAL A 11 1.65 9.09 -12.92
C VAL A 11 2.96 8.53 -12.39
N VAL A 12 3.36 8.96 -11.20
CA VAL A 12 4.60 8.53 -10.55
C VAL A 12 4.30 7.52 -9.46
N GLY A 13 4.76 6.27 -9.66
CA GLY A 13 4.56 5.13 -8.77
C GLY A 13 3.46 4.19 -9.24
N GLY A 14 3.85 2.95 -9.52
CA GLY A 14 2.99 1.85 -10.01
C GLY A 14 2.35 1.02 -8.89
N GLY A 15 2.12 1.61 -7.70
CA GLY A 15 1.30 1.00 -6.65
C GLY A 15 -0.16 0.92 -7.06
N THR A 16 -1.01 0.33 -6.22
CA THR A 16 -2.44 0.15 -6.53
C THR A 16 -3.15 1.48 -6.82
N ALA A 17 -2.78 2.56 -6.13
CA ALA A 17 -3.29 3.90 -6.42
C ALA A 17 -2.83 4.40 -7.80
N GLY A 18 -1.56 4.20 -8.15
CA GLY A 18 -1.01 4.64 -9.44
C GLY A 18 -1.58 3.85 -10.62
N ILE A 19 -1.80 2.54 -10.46
CA ILE A 19 -2.49 1.71 -11.46
C ILE A 19 -3.90 2.27 -11.72
N ALA A 20 -4.68 2.49 -10.66
CA ALA A 20 -6.02 3.03 -10.75
C ALA A 20 -6.04 4.43 -11.40
N ALA A 21 -5.10 5.30 -10.99
CA ALA A 21 -4.97 6.65 -11.55
C ALA A 21 -4.63 6.63 -13.04
N ALA A 22 -3.64 5.82 -13.44
CA ALA A 22 -3.19 5.76 -14.82
C ALA A 22 -4.27 5.18 -15.74
N VAL A 23 -4.93 4.09 -15.34
CA VAL A 23 -6.02 3.47 -16.10
C VAL A 23 -7.19 4.44 -16.24
N SER A 24 -7.59 5.10 -15.15
CA SER A 24 -8.74 6.01 -15.17
C SER A 24 -8.47 7.27 -16.00
N ALA A 25 -7.26 7.82 -15.92
CA ALA A 25 -6.86 8.95 -16.74
C ALA A 25 -6.85 8.59 -18.24
N ALA A 26 -6.27 7.45 -18.60
CA ALA A 26 -6.19 6.99 -19.98
C ALA A 26 -7.58 6.64 -20.55
N ARG A 27 -8.46 6.02 -19.78
CA ARG A 27 -9.86 5.77 -20.14
C ARG A 27 -10.68 7.04 -20.34
N ALA A 28 -10.29 8.14 -19.66
CA ALA A 28 -10.86 9.46 -19.89
C ALA A 28 -10.28 10.17 -21.14
N GLY A 29 -9.42 9.52 -21.91
CA GLY A 29 -8.87 9.99 -23.17
C GLY A 29 -7.50 10.68 -23.07
N ALA A 30 -6.90 10.80 -21.89
CA ALA A 30 -5.60 11.43 -21.70
C ALA A 30 -4.46 10.49 -22.14
N ARG A 31 -3.44 11.02 -22.84
CA ARG A 31 -2.18 10.30 -23.07
C ARG A 31 -1.44 10.21 -21.74
N THR A 32 -1.40 9.03 -21.19
CA THR A 32 -0.92 8.79 -19.83
C THR A 32 0.37 7.98 -19.85
N LEU A 33 1.37 8.43 -19.10
CA LEU A 33 2.58 7.67 -18.79
C LEU A 33 2.58 7.31 -17.29
N LEU A 34 2.66 6.03 -16.99
CA LEU A 34 2.89 5.51 -15.64
C LEU A 34 4.36 5.11 -15.51
N VAL A 35 5.06 5.63 -14.50
CA VAL A 35 6.45 5.23 -14.22
C VAL A 35 6.53 4.53 -12.87
N GLU A 36 7.26 3.41 -12.82
CA GLU A 36 7.50 2.63 -11.62
C GLU A 36 9.00 2.31 -11.51
N ARG A 37 9.58 2.59 -10.34
CA ARG A 37 11.02 2.34 -10.06
C ARG A 37 11.38 0.87 -9.93
N ARG A 38 10.43 0.01 -9.63
CA ARG A 38 10.60 -1.44 -9.46
C ARG A 38 10.32 -2.18 -10.77
N ASN A 39 10.50 -3.50 -10.71
CA ASN A 39 10.28 -4.41 -11.83
C ASN A 39 8.84 -4.90 -11.97
N ALA A 40 7.94 -4.55 -11.04
CA ALA A 40 6.56 -5.00 -11.04
C ALA A 40 5.62 -3.93 -10.47
N LEU A 41 4.42 -3.89 -11.03
CA LEU A 41 3.32 -3.08 -10.54
C LEU A 41 2.69 -3.68 -9.27
N GLY A 42 1.84 -2.91 -8.57
CA GLY A 42 1.12 -3.30 -7.36
C GLY A 42 1.72 -2.72 -6.06
N GLY A 43 2.92 -2.16 -6.09
CA GLY A 43 3.53 -1.47 -4.94
C GLY A 43 3.62 -2.36 -3.70
N MET A 44 2.97 -1.97 -2.60
CA MET A 44 2.99 -2.75 -1.35
C MET A 44 2.35 -4.13 -1.51
N ALA A 45 1.31 -4.25 -2.34
CA ALA A 45 0.59 -5.51 -2.54
C ALA A 45 1.41 -6.57 -3.30
N SER A 46 2.34 -6.15 -4.16
CA SER A 46 3.24 -7.06 -4.91
C SER A 46 4.65 -7.06 -4.31
N ASN A 47 5.33 -5.90 -4.27
CA ASN A 47 6.75 -5.80 -3.94
C ASN A 47 7.05 -5.94 -2.43
N ALA A 48 6.09 -5.61 -1.55
CA ALA A 48 6.21 -5.81 -0.10
C ALA A 48 5.40 -7.01 0.41
N LEU A 49 4.83 -7.82 -0.49
CA LEU A 49 4.07 -9.04 -0.21
C LEU A 49 2.86 -8.85 0.72
N VAL A 50 2.24 -7.66 0.71
CA VAL A 50 0.97 -7.47 1.41
C VAL A 50 -0.10 -8.27 0.66
N HIS A 51 -0.41 -9.45 1.16
CA HIS A 51 -1.20 -10.50 0.51
C HIS A 51 -2.71 -10.43 0.79
N THR A 52 -3.19 -9.27 1.24
CA THR A 52 -4.60 -9.05 1.58
C THR A 52 -5.04 -7.67 1.11
N LEU A 53 -6.06 -7.60 0.26
CA LEU A 53 -6.70 -6.34 -0.11
C LEU A 53 -7.69 -5.96 0.99
N CYS A 54 -7.32 -4.97 1.79
CA CYS A 54 -8.12 -4.38 2.85
C CYS A 54 -8.85 -3.13 2.34
N GLY A 55 -9.99 -2.79 2.95
CA GLY A 55 -10.74 -1.57 2.62
C GLY A 55 -11.48 -1.63 1.27
N LEU A 56 -11.73 -2.83 0.75
CA LEU A 56 -12.58 -3.04 -0.43
C LEU A 56 -14.06 -3.02 -0.07
N TYR A 57 -14.41 -3.54 1.11
CA TYR A 57 -15.79 -3.81 1.52
C TYR A 57 -16.22 -2.88 2.63
N LEU A 58 -17.50 -2.51 2.65
CA LEU A 58 -18.11 -1.81 3.76
C LEU A 58 -18.04 -2.66 5.04
N LEU A 59 -17.87 -2.00 6.16
CA LEU A 59 -17.94 -2.67 7.46
C LEU A 59 -19.38 -3.14 7.74
N ARG A 60 -19.51 -4.33 8.28
CA ARG A 60 -20.79 -4.91 8.68
C ARG A 60 -20.71 -5.51 10.09
N ASN A 61 -21.83 -5.50 10.80
CA ASN A 61 -21.86 -5.99 12.18
C ASN A 61 -21.76 -7.52 12.25
N ASP A 62 -22.43 -8.20 11.32
CA ASP A 62 -22.51 -9.66 11.27
C ASP A 62 -22.64 -10.17 9.82
N ASP A 63 -22.71 -11.47 9.65
CA ASP A 63 -22.81 -12.13 8.35
C ASP A 63 -24.22 -12.09 7.75
N ALA A 64 -25.23 -11.65 8.50
CA ALA A 64 -26.58 -11.47 7.98
C ALA A 64 -26.70 -10.21 7.10
N GLN A 65 -25.81 -9.23 7.31
CA GLN A 65 -25.71 -8.08 6.44
C GLN A 65 -25.00 -8.45 5.13
N PRO A 66 -25.53 -8.03 3.96
CA PRO A 66 -24.93 -8.32 2.67
C PRO A 66 -23.53 -7.70 2.57
N LEU A 67 -22.60 -8.43 1.97
CA LEU A 67 -21.30 -7.89 1.62
C LEU A 67 -21.45 -6.92 0.46
N ALA A 68 -20.89 -5.71 0.59
CA ALA A 68 -20.92 -4.68 -0.43
C ALA A 68 -19.56 -4.04 -0.59
N TYR A 69 -19.20 -3.70 -1.83
CA TYR A 69 -18.01 -2.89 -2.09
C TYR A 69 -18.20 -1.48 -1.52
N ALA A 70 -17.17 -0.93 -0.92
CA ALA A 70 -17.17 0.44 -0.42
C ALA A 70 -17.06 1.45 -1.57
N ASN A 71 -16.24 1.11 -2.56
CA ASN A 71 -16.06 1.88 -3.78
C ASN A 71 -16.27 0.95 -4.97
N GLU A 72 -17.23 1.32 -5.80
CA GLU A 72 -17.55 0.60 -7.04
C GLU A 72 -16.50 0.91 -8.13
N CYS A 73 -16.83 0.75 -9.38
CA CYS A 73 -15.97 1.06 -10.53
C CYS A 73 -14.61 0.36 -10.47
N PHE A 74 -13.48 1.05 -10.53
CA PHE A 74 -12.17 0.44 -10.68
C PHE A 74 -11.75 -0.46 -9.48
N PRO A 75 -11.99 -0.12 -8.21
CA PRO A 75 -11.68 -1.01 -7.09
C PRO A 75 -12.36 -2.37 -7.17
N ARG A 76 -13.64 -2.38 -7.55
CA ARG A 76 -14.42 -3.61 -7.78
C ARG A 76 -13.93 -4.35 -9.01
N GLU A 77 -13.75 -3.67 -10.15
CA GLU A 77 -13.22 -4.25 -11.39
C GLU A 77 -11.89 -4.97 -11.15
N PHE A 78 -10.97 -4.32 -10.42
CA PHE A 78 -9.65 -4.88 -10.11
C PHE A 78 -9.76 -6.13 -9.23
N ALA A 79 -10.55 -6.07 -8.16
CA ALA A 79 -10.79 -7.20 -7.27
C ALA A 79 -11.42 -8.39 -8.01
N GLU A 80 -12.45 -8.16 -8.82
CA GLU A 80 -13.12 -9.21 -9.61
C GLU A 80 -12.19 -9.78 -10.69
N SER A 81 -11.33 -8.96 -11.30
CA SER A 81 -10.33 -9.43 -12.26
C SER A 81 -9.32 -10.36 -11.61
N LEU A 82 -8.90 -10.03 -10.39
CA LEU A 82 -7.97 -10.84 -9.61
C LEU A 82 -8.60 -12.20 -9.22
N ILE A 83 -9.89 -12.19 -8.83
CA ILE A 83 -10.63 -13.43 -8.54
C ILE A 83 -10.79 -14.28 -9.82
N ARG A 84 -11.21 -13.68 -10.94
CA ARG A 84 -11.34 -14.39 -12.22
C ARG A 84 -10.05 -15.01 -12.73
N ALA A 85 -8.92 -14.37 -12.47
CA ALA A 85 -7.59 -14.89 -12.81
C ALA A 85 -7.10 -16.01 -11.85
N GLY A 86 -7.89 -16.37 -10.83
CA GLY A 86 -7.48 -17.34 -9.81
C GLY A 86 -6.40 -16.80 -8.85
N GLY A 87 -6.13 -15.49 -8.89
CA GLY A 87 -5.12 -14.83 -8.07
C GLY A 87 -5.62 -14.38 -6.70
N ALA A 88 -6.91 -14.53 -6.43
CA ALA A 88 -7.52 -14.27 -5.12
C ALA A 88 -8.56 -15.34 -4.81
N SER A 89 -8.78 -15.60 -3.52
CA SER A 89 -9.91 -16.37 -3.04
C SER A 89 -11.19 -15.52 -3.03
N GLY A 90 -12.29 -16.04 -2.53
CA GLY A 90 -13.43 -15.19 -2.17
C GLY A 90 -13.12 -14.31 -0.95
N PRO A 91 -14.00 -13.34 -0.65
CA PRO A 91 -13.88 -12.52 0.56
C PRO A 91 -13.79 -13.38 1.82
N LEU A 92 -12.90 -12.98 2.74
CA LEU A 92 -12.66 -13.64 4.00
C LEU A 92 -13.04 -12.72 5.15
N ARG A 93 -13.88 -13.22 6.06
CA ARG A 93 -14.24 -12.54 7.29
C ARG A 93 -13.12 -12.68 8.34
N MET A 94 -12.65 -11.57 8.87
CA MET A 94 -11.63 -11.49 9.91
C MET A 94 -12.14 -10.61 11.06
N GLY A 95 -12.83 -11.20 12.01
CA GLY A 95 -13.52 -10.45 13.07
C GLY A 95 -14.62 -9.55 12.47
N LYS A 96 -14.49 -8.25 12.59
CA LYS A 96 -15.43 -7.26 12.02
C LYS A 96 -15.06 -6.83 10.59
N LEU A 97 -13.97 -7.34 10.02
CA LEU A 97 -13.41 -6.90 8.76
C LEU A 97 -13.64 -7.96 7.68
N ASP A 98 -14.01 -7.53 6.50
CA ASP A 98 -14.01 -8.36 5.30
C ASP A 98 -12.82 -7.95 4.42
N VAL A 99 -12.03 -8.91 3.99
CA VAL A 99 -10.80 -8.71 3.22
C VAL A 99 -10.76 -9.66 2.04
N LEU A 100 -9.96 -9.36 1.03
CA LEU A 100 -9.74 -10.26 -0.10
C LEU A 100 -8.29 -10.77 -0.07
N PRO A 101 -8.05 -12.02 0.36
CA PRO A 101 -6.72 -12.64 0.26
C PRO A 101 -6.32 -12.83 -1.20
N HIS A 102 -5.06 -12.58 -1.52
CA HIS A 102 -4.54 -12.72 -2.87
C HIS A 102 -3.08 -13.17 -2.91
N GLN A 103 -2.64 -13.61 -4.09
CA GLN A 103 -1.24 -13.87 -4.39
C GLN A 103 -0.58 -12.61 -4.95
N PRO A 104 0.51 -12.12 -4.34
CA PRO A 104 1.20 -10.91 -4.81
C PRO A 104 1.65 -10.96 -6.28
N ALA A 105 2.13 -12.11 -6.74
CA ALA A 105 2.53 -12.29 -8.14
C ALA A 105 1.35 -12.20 -9.11
N ALA A 106 0.20 -12.78 -8.76
CA ALA A 106 -1.01 -12.72 -9.57
C ALA A 106 -1.56 -11.29 -9.65
N LEU A 107 -1.46 -10.51 -8.57
CA LEU A 107 -1.85 -9.10 -8.57
C LEU A 107 -1.04 -8.29 -9.60
N ALA A 108 0.28 -8.49 -9.66
CA ALA A 108 1.12 -7.82 -10.65
C ALA A 108 0.74 -8.22 -12.08
N ALA A 109 0.50 -9.51 -12.34
CA ALA A 109 0.08 -10.00 -13.65
C ALA A 109 -1.28 -9.44 -14.09
N VAL A 110 -2.26 -9.38 -13.18
CA VAL A 110 -3.58 -8.77 -13.46
C VAL A 110 -3.44 -7.28 -13.73
N ALA A 111 -2.58 -6.57 -13.02
CA ALA A 111 -2.30 -5.16 -13.28
C ALA A 111 -1.71 -4.96 -14.69
N ASP A 112 -0.74 -5.78 -15.10
CA ASP A 112 -0.15 -5.76 -16.44
C ASP A 112 -1.21 -6.03 -17.52
N ASP A 113 -2.11 -6.97 -17.30
CA ASP A 113 -3.19 -7.30 -18.22
C ASP A 113 -4.19 -6.14 -18.40
N ILE A 114 -4.61 -5.50 -17.30
CA ILE A 114 -5.51 -4.34 -17.35
C ILE A 114 -4.85 -3.19 -18.11
N ILE A 115 -3.58 -2.91 -17.82
CA ILE A 115 -2.83 -1.85 -18.48
C ILE A 115 -2.69 -2.11 -19.98
N ARG A 116 -2.30 -3.33 -20.38
CA ARG A 116 -2.16 -3.73 -21.78
C ARG A 116 -3.46 -3.57 -22.58
N GLN A 117 -4.61 -3.71 -21.92
CA GLN A 117 -5.94 -3.54 -22.51
C GLN A 117 -6.44 -2.08 -22.47
N THR A 118 -5.70 -1.15 -21.84
CA THR A 118 -6.09 0.26 -21.71
C THR A 118 -5.43 1.10 -22.78
N PRO A 119 -6.17 1.63 -23.77
CA PRO A 119 -5.64 2.54 -24.77
C PRO A 119 -5.08 3.82 -24.13
N ASN A 120 -4.18 4.50 -24.82
CA ASN A 120 -3.54 5.76 -24.37
C ASN A 120 -2.70 5.64 -23.09
N LEU A 121 -2.41 4.43 -22.61
CA LEU A 121 -1.59 4.19 -21.43
C LEU A 121 -0.26 3.53 -21.82
N THR A 122 0.83 4.21 -21.46
CA THR A 122 2.19 3.67 -21.55
C THR A 122 2.74 3.47 -20.14
N VAL A 123 3.51 2.39 -19.94
CA VAL A 123 4.14 2.09 -18.65
C VAL A 123 5.64 1.90 -18.85
N PHE A 124 6.42 2.55 -17.98
CA PHE A 124 7.87 2.31 -17.88
C PHE A 124 8.19 1.78 -16.48
N LEU A 125 8.58 0.51 -16.41
CA LEU A 125 9.17 -0.10 -15.22
C LEU A 125 10.66 0.28 -15.12
N HIS A 126 11.28 0.04 -13.96
CA HIS A 126 12.69 0.39 -13.69
C HIS A 126 13.01 1.87 -13.96
N THR A 127 12.01 2.74 -13.84
CA THR A 127 12.13 4.17 -14.17
C THR A 127 11.92 5.02 -12.93
N ASN A 128 12.92 5.82 -12.60
CA ASN A 128 12.91 6.73 -11.46
C ASN A 128 12.60 8.15 -11.92
N LEU A 129 11.81 8.86 -11.12
CA LEU A 129 11.71 10.31 -11.19
C LEU A 129 12.92 10.91 -10.46
N THR A 130 13.68 11.77 -11.14
CA THR A 130 14.91 12.39 -10.61
C THR A 130 14.80 13.89 -10.41
N GLY A 131 13.85 14.56 -11.06
CA GLY A 131 13.63 15.99 -10.92
C GLY A 131 12.30 16.43 -11.52
N ILE A 132 11.90 17.64 -11.18
CA ILE A 132 10.68 18.28 -11.69
C ILE A 132 10.97 19.75 -11.98
N ASP A 133 10.58 20.21 -13.15
CA ASP A 133 10.55 21.63 -13.52
C ASP A 133 9.17 22.20 -13.27
N SER A 134 9.12 23.31 -12.57
CA SER A 134 7.88 24.03 -12.28
C SER A 134 8.05 25.53 -12.42
N SER A 135 7.01 26.21 -12.84
CA SER A 135 6.96 27.67 -12.85
C SER A 135 5.54 28.17 -12.67
N SER A 136 5.39 29.34 -12.05
CA SER A 136 4.09 30.01 -11.86
C SER A 136 3.00 29.11 -11.26
N GLY A 137 3.36 28.27 -10.28
CA GLY A 137 2.40 27.37 -9.60
C GLY A 137 1.97 26.15 -10.43
N LYS A 138 2.72 25.82 -11.49
CA LYS A 138 2.44 24.64 -12.35
C LYS A 138 3.70 23.81 -12.58
N ILE A 139 3.54 22.51 -12.57
CA ILE A 139 4.54 21.55 -13.03
C ILE A 139 4.52 21.57 -14.56
N GLN A 140 5.69 21.63 -15.18
CA GLN A 140 5.85 21.72 -16.63
C GLN A 140 6.51 20.48 -17.22
N ALA A 141 7.55 19.97 -16.55
CA ALA A 141 8.28 18.80 -17.00
C ALA A 141 8.76 17.94 -15.82
N ALA A 142 9.04 16.69 -16.14
CA ALA A 142 9.63 15.72 -15.21
C ALA A 142 10.85 15.08 -15.84
N HIS A 143 11.92 14.90 -15.04
CA HIS A 143 13.16 14.24 -15.42
C HIS A 143 13.12 12.78 -14.97
N LEU A 144 13.27 11.87 -15.92
CA LEU A 144 13.16 10.44 -15.72
C LEU A 144 14.48 9.74 -16.03
N GLN A 145 14.78 8.68 -15.29
CA GLN A 145 15.98 7.88 -15.49
C GLN A 145 15.70 6.38 -15.40
N SER A 146 16.17 5.62 -16.36
CA SER A 146 16.17 4.16 -16.37
C SER A 146 17.55 3.62 -16.76
N ARG A 147 18.26 2.93 -15.85
CA ARG A 147 19.57 2.30 -16.11
C ARG A 147 20.59 3.20 -16.81
N GLY A 148 20.65 4.49 -16.44
CA GLY A 148 21.55 5.47 -17.05
C GLY A 148 21.00 6.18 -18.29
N HIS A 149 19.88 5.74 -18.87
CA HIS A 149 19.14 6.48 -19.86
C HIS A 149 18.33 7.59 -19.18
N VAL A 150 18.62 8.84 -19.50
CA VAL A 150 17.95 10.03 -18.96
C VAL A 150 17.09 10.65 -20.05
N PHE A 151 15.86 10.99 -19.74
CA PHE A 151 14.93 11.63 -20.68
C PHE A 151 13.91 12.50 -19.92
N ASP A 152 13.39 13.49 -20.59
CA ASP A 152 12.45 14.45 -20.04
C ASP A 152 11.07 14.27 -20.68
N VAL A 153 10.03 14.51 -19.91
CA VAL A 153 8.64 14.53 -20.37
C VAL A 153 7.98 15.85 -19.99
N GLU A 154 7.37 16.53 -20.97
CA GLU A 154 6.47 17.67 -20.70
C GLU A 154 5.11 17.14 -20.29
N VAL A 155 4.52 17.73 -19.25
CA VAL A 155 3.26 17.25 -18.68
C VAL A 155 2.23 18.37 -18.54
N ARG A 156 0.96 18.05 -18.80
CA ARG A 156 -0.16 18.92 -18.45
C ARG A 156 -0.50 18.78 -16.97
N SER A 157 -0.51 17.56 -16.44
CA SER A 157 -0.76 17.26 -15.04
C SER A 157 0.14 16.14 -14.55
N LEU A 158 0.42 16.13 -13.24
CA LEU A 158 1.18 15.08 -12.57
C LEU A 158 0.37 14.50 -11.41
N ILE A 159 0.35 13.15 -11.30
CA ILE A 159 -0.24 12.43 -10.17
C ILE A 159 0.89 11.74 -9.39
N ASP A 160 1.10 12.17 -8.15
CA ASP A 160 2.03 11.52 -7.24
C ASP A 160 1.33 10.35 -6.52
N ALA A 161 1.57 9.15 -7.00
CA ALA A 161 1.13 7.89 -6.41
C ALA A 161 2.31 7.07 -5.86
N SER A 162 3.44 7.72 -5.58
CA SER A 162 4.68 7.09 -5.08
C SER A 162 4.53 6.47 -3.69
N GLY A 163 3.48 6.86 -2.97
CA GLY A 163 3.22 6.48 -1.59
C GLY A 163 4.09 7.23 -0.57
N ASP A 164 5.12 7.94 -1.01
CA ASP A 164 6.07 8.69 -0.19
C ASP A 164 6.04 10.20 -0.48
N ALA A 165 5.06 10.67 -1.26
CA ALA A 165 4.99 12.04 -1.80
C ALA A 165 6.32 12.47 -2.44
N GLN A 166 6.95 11.56 -3.21
CA GLN A 166 8.27 11.78 -3.80
C GLN A 166 8.23 12.86 -4.87
N ALA A 167 7.27 12.79 -5.78
CA ALA A 167 7.13 13.80 -6.83
C ALA A 167 6.77 15.16 -6.22
N SER A 168 5.89 15.16 -5.22
CA SER A 168 5.50 16.37 -4.48
C SER A 168 6.71 17.04 -3.81
N ALA A 169 7.57 16.24 -3.14
CA ALA A 169 8.77 16.75 -2.49
C ALA A 169 9.81 17.28 -3.50
N LEU A 170 10.02 16.58 -4.63
CA LEU A 170 10.93 17.03 -5.69
C LEU A 170 10.44 18.33 -6.37
N ALA A 171 9.12 18.52 -6.48
CA ALA A 171 8.53 19.76 -6.98
C ALA A 171 8.62 20.92 -5.98
N GLY A 172 8.95 20.67 -4.71
CA GLY A 172 8.92 21.67 -3.64
C GLY A 172 7.51 21.94 -3.11
N ALA A 173 6.56 21.02 -3.29
CA ALA A 173 5.24 21.12 -2.70
C ALA A 173 5.30 20.91 -1.17
N ALA A 174 4.40 21.59 -0.44
CA ALA A 174 4.32 21.42 1.01
C ALA A 174 3.83 19.99 1.36
N PHE A 175 4.45 19.39 2.35
CA PHE A 175 4.09 18.08 2.89
C PHE A 175 4.27 18.03 4.41
N GLU A 176 3.68 17.02 5.03
CA GLU A 176 3.77 16.72 6.45
C GLU A 176 4.35 15.32 6.68
N CYS A 177 5.07 15.14 7.79
CA CYS A 177 5.49 13.86 8.33
C CYS A 177 5.10 13.81 9.81
N ALA A 178 4.73 12.64 10.30
CA ALA A 178 4.61 12.45 11.74
C ALA A 178 5.99 12.48 12.41
N PRO A 179 6.07 12.85 13.69
CA PRO A 179 7.28 12.68 14.49
C PRO A 179 7.78 11.23 14.47
N ALA A 180 9.09 11.02 14.50
CA ALA A 180 9.71 9.71 14.35
C ALA A 180 9.22 8.66 15.36
N ASP A 181 8.92 9.09 16.59
CA ASP A 181 8.40 8.25 17.69
C ASP A 181 6.91 7.86 17.51
N ARG A 182 6.19 8.53 16.61
CA ARG A 182 4.78 8.23 16.27
C ARG A 182 4.59 7.57 14.93
N LEU A 183 5.63 7.51 14.10
CA LEU A 183 5.54 6.85 12.78
C LEU A 183 5.12 5.39 12.92
N GLN A 184 4.21 4.96 12.05
CA GLN A 184 3.80 3.57 12.00
C GLN A 184 4.96 2.69 11.53
N ARG A 185 5.20 1.60 12.26
CA ARG A 185 6.32 0.67 12.03
C ARG A 185 6.29 0.06 10.65
N PRO A 186 7.46 -0.13 10.02
CA PRO A 186 7.57 -0.88 8.77
C PRO A 186 7.28 -2.36 9.01
N ALA A 187 6.75 -3.03 7.99
CA ALA A 187 6.52 -4.46 7.98
C ALA A 187 7.55 -5.18 7.11
N TYR A 188 7.90 -6.40 7.50
CA TYR A 188 8.62 -7.34 6.64
C TYR A 188 7.80 -8.62 6.52
N ILE A 189 7.37 -8.94 5.30
CA ILE A 189 6.50 -10.10 5.04
C ILE A 189 7.30 -11.13 4.27
N PHE A 190 7.22 -12.41 4.66
CA PHE A 190 7.88 -13.49 3.96
C PHE A 190 6.98 -14.72 3.88
N GLY A 191 7.17 -15.51 2.83
CA GLY A 191 6.45 -16.75 2.61
C GLY A 191 7.16 -17.94 3.26
N ILE A 192 6.40 -18.85 3.83
CA ILE A 192 6.85 -20.10 4.44
C ILE A 192 6.18 -21.26 3.72
N GLY A 193 6.98 -22.19 3.24
CA GLY A 193 6.53 -23.48 2.71
C GLY A 193 7.16 -24.64 3.49
N GLY A 194 6.62 -25.84 3.30
CA GLY A 194 7.09 -27.04 3.99
C GLY A 194 6.59 -27.20 5.42
N ALA A 195 5.77 -26.27 5.93
CA ALA A 195 5.02 -26.48 7.17
C ALA A 195 3.86 -27.45 6.93
N HIS A 196 3.46 -28.17 7.98
CA HIS A 196 2.31 -29.06 7.92
C HIS A 196 1.01 -28.25 7.75
N GLU A 197 0.02 -28.80 7.06
CA GLU A 197 -1.25 -28.10 6.79
C GLU A 197 -2.00 -27.68 8.06
N THR A 198 -1.80 -28.42 9.17
CA THR A 198 -2.39 -28.14 10.49
C THR A 198 -1.55 -27.18 11.35
N ALA A 199 -0.40 -26.71 10.88
CA ALA A 199 0.54 -25.89 11.67
C ALA A 199 -0.07 -24.59 12.22
N LEU A 200 -1.14 -24.08 11.60
CA LEU A 200 -1.91 -22.93 12.09
C LEU A 200 -3.34 -23.27 12.51
N ALA A 201 -3.69 -24.57 12.68
CA ALA A 201 -5.05 -25.00 13.02
C ALA A 201 -5.38 -24.74 14.50
N GLY A 202 -6.66 -24.51 14.78
CA GLY A 202 -7.16 -24.32 16.14
C GLY A 202 -6.49 -23.15 16.86
N ASP A 203 -5.91 -23.43 18.03
CA ASP A 203 -5.18 -22.47 18.88
C ASP A 203 -3.68 -22.36 18.54
N ALA A 204 -3.20 -23.00 17.47
CA ALA A 204 -1.78 -23.03 17.11
C ALA A 204 -1.16 -21.63 16.99
N ARG A 205 -1.92 -20.64 16.49
CA ARG A 205 -1.44 -19.25 16.43
C ARG A 205 -1.15 -18.66 17.80
N LEU A 206 -1.95 -18.99 18.81
CA LEU A 206 -1.72 -18.55 20.19
C LEU A 206 -0.50 -19.26 20.79
N ARG A 207 -0.36 -20.57 20.54
CA ARG A 207 0.84 -21.33 20.95
C ARG A 207 2.10 -20.79 20.32
N LEU A 208 2.08 -20.48 19.02
CA LEU A 208 3.22 -19.86 18.33
C LEU A 208 3.56 -18.48 18.89
N ALA A 209 2.57 -17.65 19.17
CA ALA A 209 2.80 -16.34 19.79
C ALA A 209 3.44 -16.47 21.18
N HIS A 210 2.95 -17.43 21.99
CA HIS A 210 3.53 -17.72 23.32
C HIS A 210 4.95 -18.28 23.21
N LEU A 211 5.21 -19.20 22.27
CA LEU A 211 6.52 -19.78 22.01
C LEU A 211 7.55 -18.71 21.62
N ILE A 212 7.19 -17.83 20.67
CA ILE A 212 8.04 -16.71 20.24
C ILE A 212 8.29 -15.74 21.39
N SER A 213 7.26 -15.38 22.15
CA SER A 213 7.40 -14.47 23.30
C SER A 213 8.34 -15.05 24.37
N GLY A 214 8.23 -16.34 24.68
CA GLY A 214 9.15 -17.04 25.59
C GLY A 214 10.59 -17.07 25.08
N ALA A 215 10.78 -17.29 23.78
CA ALA A 215 12.10 -17.30 23.14
C ALA A 215 12.77 -15.90 23.18
N VAL A 216 12.00 -14.84 22.95
CA VAL A 216 12.51 -13.46 23.09
C VAL A 216 12.85 -13.15 24.54
N ALA A 217 12.00 -13.51 25.49
CA ALA A 217 12.26 -13.29 26.92
C ALA A 217 13.52 -14.02 27.42
N SER A 218 13.85 -15.19 26.81
CA SER A 218 15.06 -15.96 27.13
C SER A 218 16.26 -15.64 26.22
N ASN A 219 16.21 -14.58 25.41
CA ASN A 219 17.25 -14.16 24.46
C ASN A 219 17.63 -15.22 23.40
N GLN A 220 16.72 -16.13 23.08
CA GLN A 220 16.91 -17.12 21.98
C GLN A 220 16.48 -16.54 20.63
N LEU A 221 15.61 -15.53 20.64
CA LEU A 221 15.23 -14.72 19.48
C LEU A 221 15.45 -13.24 19.77
N SER A 222 15.70 -12.49 18.73
CA SER A 222 15.79 -11.02 18.84
C SER A 222 14.43 -10.40 19.16
N ALA A 223 14.43 -9.21 19.80
CA ALA A 223 13.22 -8.53 20.25
C ALA A 223 12.24 -8.23 19.10
N GLU A 224 12.75 -8.02 17.89
CA GLU A 224 11.96 -7.77 16.69
C GLU A 224 11.04 -8.95 16.30
N ALA A 225 11.35 -10.18 16.76
CA ALA A 225 10.51 -11.34 16.53
C ALA A 225 9.14 -11.26 17.25
N LEU A 226 9.02 -10.46 18.34
CA LEU A 226 7.75 -10.26 19.05
C LEU A 226 6.60 -9.78 18.15
N GLY A 227 6.92 -9.02 17.11
CA GLY A 227 5.93 -8.46 16.17
C GLY A 227 5.45 -9.45 15.11
N VAL A 228 5.82 -10.74 15.16
CA VAL A 228 5.47 -11.69 14.11
C VAL A 228 4.02 -12.18 14.22
N ALA A 229 3.33 -12.22 13.07
CA ALA A 229 2.00 -12.81 12.93
C ALA A 229 1.98 -13.75 11.74
N PHE A 230 1.32 -14.93 11.89
CA PHE A 230 1.22 -15.96 10.86
C PHE A 230 -0.20 -16.04 10.30
N ARG A 231 -0.33 -16.23 8.99
CA ARG A 231 -1.59 -16.39 8.27
C ARG A 231 -1.46 -17.44 7.18
N HIS A 232 -2.53 -18.17 6.89
CA HIS A 232 -2.59 -18.99 5.67
C HIS A 232 -2.59 -18.10 4.42
N GLY A 233 -1.93 -18.58 3.36
CA GLY A 233 -2.07 -18.06 2.02
C GLY A 233 -3.34 -18.54 1.34
N LEU A 234 -3.37 -18.55 0.01
CA LEU A 234 -4.51 -19.09 -0.75
C LEU A 234 -4.58 -20.62 -0.67
N SER A 235 -3.46 -21.29 -0.49
CA SER A 235 -3.39 -22.73 -0.21
C SER A 235 -3.09 -22.98 1.27
N GLN A 236 -3.55 -24.11 1.79
CA GLN A 236 -3.32 -24.48 3.20
C GLN A 236 -1.85 -24.70 3.52
N ASN A 237 -1.05 -25.08 2.53
CA ASN A 237 0.40 -25.34 2.67
C ASN A 237 1.25 -24.06 2.52
N GLU A 238 0.64 -22.93 2.25
CA GLU A 238 1.29 -21.63 2.16
C GLU A 238 1.03 -20.83 3.43
N ILE A 239 2.07 -20.42 4.09
CA ILE A 239 1.98 -19.55 5.26
C ILE A 239 2.69 -18.24 4.97
N TRP A 240 2.06 -17.13 5.32
CA TRP A 240 2.65 -15.80 5.31
C TRP A 240 2.97 -15.38 6.75
N ALA A 241 4.19 -14.93 6.96
CA ALA A 241 4.61 -14.32 8.22
C ALA A 241 4.84 -12.83 8.00
N THR A 242 4.27 -12.02 8.88
CA THR A 242 4.45 -10.56 8.90
C THR A 242 5.17 -10.17 10.18
N ILE A 243 6.29 -9.46 10.08
CA ILE A 243 7.02 -8.90 11.22
C ILE A 243 6.80 -7.40 11.23
N ASP A 244 6.40 -6.83 12.36
CA ASP A 244 6.39 -5.38 12.59
C ASP A 244 7.74 -4.97 13.20
N LEU A 245 8.64 -4.39 12.37
CA LEU A 245 10.01 -4.06 12.76
C LEU A 245 10.07 -2.79 13.60
N GLN A 246 10.97 -2.72 14.59
CA GLN A 246 11.15 -1.53 15.41
C GLN A 246 11.83 -0.38 14.66
N ALA A 247 12.95 -0.67 14.03
CA ALA A 247 13.69 0.26 13.17
C ALA A 247 14.14 1.59 13.81
N ASP A 248 14.22 1.67 15.14
CA ASP A 248 14.60 2.92 15.85
C ASP A 248 16.11 3.27 15.68
N PRO A 249 16.45 4.54 15.43
CA PRO A 249 15.56 5.64 15.06
C PRO A 249 14.99 5.42 13.65
N TYR A 250 13.69 5.67 13.45
CA TYR A 250 12.99 5.39 12.19
C TYR A 250 12.79 6.65 11.36
N ASP A 251 13.35 6.65 10.16
CA ASP A 251 13.10 7.63 9.09
C ASP A 251 12.81 6.89 7.78
N PRO A 252 11.56 6.87 7.33
CA PRO A 252 11.16 6.16 6.10
C PRO A 252 11.70 6.77 4.81
N CYS A 253 12.36 7.92 4.89
CA CYS A 253 12.96 8.61 3.74
C CYS A 253 14.49 8.52 3.74
N SER A 254 15.13 8.03 4.83
CA SER A 254 16.59 7.86 4.91
C SER A 254 17.04 6.54 4.30
N PRO A 255 17.99 6.56 3.34
CA PRO A 255 18.54 5.33 2.78
C PRO A 255 19.24 4.45 3.81
N GLU A 256 19.88 5.03 4.83
CA GLU A 256 20.53 4.31 5.93
C GLU A 256 19.49 3.57 6.77
N CYS A 257 18.38 4.23 7.10
CA CYS A 257 17.29 3.62 7.87
C CYS A 257 16.65 2.50 7.07
N LEU A 258 16.30 2.74 5.80
CA LEU A 258 15.72 1.71 4.94
C LEU A 258 16.64 0.51 4.76
N THR A 259 17.95 0.72 4.65
CA THR A 259 18.93 -0.36 4.60
C THR A 259 18.90 -1.20 5.87
N ARG A 260 18.88 -0.57 7.06
CA ARG A 260 18.74 -1.30 8.34
C ARG A 260 17.44 -2.09 8.42
N VAL A 261 16.32 -1.50 8.01
CA VAL A 261 14.99 -2.16 7.96
C VAL A 261 15.05 -3.43 7.11
N GLU A 262 15.60 -3.34 5.91
CA GLU A 262 15.73 -4.47 4.98
C GLU A 262 16.63 -5.58 5.53
N GLN A 263 17.78 -5.22 6.10
CA GLN A 263 18.72 -6.19 6.67
C GLN A 263 18.15 -6.84 7.93
N CYS A 264 17.50 -6.07 8.80
CA CYS A 264 16.85 -6.56 10.00
C CYS A 264 15.73 -7.54 9.64
N GLY A 265 14.83 -7.18 8.71
CA GLY A 265 13.74 -8.05 8.27
C GLY A 265 14.24 -9.40 7.75
N ARG A 266 15.27 -9.40 6.91
CA ARG A 266 15.89 -10.66 6.43
C ARG A 266 16.49 -11.47 7.58
N ARG A 267 17.28 -10.87 8.46
CA ARG A 267 17.90 -11.56 9.60
C ARG A 267 16.84 -12.20 10.49
N VAL A 268 15.85 -11.42 10.94
CA VAL A 268 14.81 -11.89 11.86
C VAL A 268 13.94 -12.98 11.24
N SER A 269 13.65 -12.92 9.95
CA SER A 269 12.87 -13.96 9.27
C SER A 269 13.59 -15.33 9.32
N PHE A 270 14.92 -15.36 9.11
CA PHE A 270 15.71 -16.59 9.22
C PHE A 270 15.87 -17.05 10.67
N GLU A 271 16.00 -16.15 11.65
CA GLU A 271 16.01 -16.52 13.08
C GLU A 271 14.71 -17.22 13.47
N ILE A 272 13.55 -16.64 13.10
CA ILE A 272 12.24 -17.22 13.37
C ILE A 272 12.10 -18.60 12.76
N ILE A 273 12.44 -18.79 11.47
CA ILE A 273 12.28 -20.09 10.82
C ILE A 273 13.15 -21.16 11.49
N ARG A 274 14.41 -20.88 11.78
CA ARG A 274 15.30 -21.84 12.48
C ARG A 274 14.76 -22.22 13.86
N TYR A 275 14.22 -21.23 14.57
CA TYR A 275 13.63 -21.48 15.89
C TYR A 275 12.37 -22.34 15.80
N LEU A 276 11.48 -22.07 14.85
CA LEU A 276 10.26 -22.84 14.63
C LEU A 276 10.57 -24.29 14.20
N GLN A 277 11.56 -24.50 13.33
CA GLN A 277 12.00 -25.85 12.92
C GLN A 277 12.40 -26.72 14.13
N ALA A 278 13.02 -26.12 15.14
CA ALA A 278 13.50 -26.84 16.31
C ALA A 278 12.46 -27.00 17.44
N HIS A 279 11.44 -26.11 17.49
CA HIS A 279 10.60 -25.99 18.70
C HIS A 279 9.09 -25.98 18.42
N ALA A 280 8.66 -25.92 17.16
CA ALA A 280 7.23 -25.81 16.82
C ALA A 280 6.79 -27.02 16.00
N GLU A 281 5.79 -27.76 16.54
CA GLU A 281 5.18 -28.89 15.84
C GLU A 281 4.59 -28.44 14.48
N GLY A 282 4.90 -29.22 13.44
CA GLY A 282 4.45 -28.95 12.07
C GLY A 282 5.33 -27.94 11.31
N PHE A 283 6.41 -27.45 11.90
CA PHE A 283 7.37 -26.55 11.24
C PHE A 283 8.74 -27.22 11.01
N GLU A 284 8.92 -28.49 11.25
CA GLU A 284 10.19 -29.21 11.17
C GLU A 284 10.86 -29.09 9.79
N ASN A 285 10.04 -29.05 8.73
CA ASN A 285 10.48 -28.89 7.34
C ASN A 285 10.20 -27.49 6.76
N ALA A 286 9.84 -26.54 7.62
CA ALA A 286 9.51 -25.18 7.17
C ALA A 286 10.74 -24.49 6.56
N ARG A 287 10.52 -23.76 5.48
CA ARG A 287 11.59 -22.96 4.83
C ARG A 287 11.00 -21.67 4.29
N ILE A 288 11.81 -20.64 4.18
CA ILE A 288 11.42 -19.41 3.49
C ILE A 288 11.30 -19.70 2.00
N THR A 289 10.15 -19.43 1.41
CA THR A 289 9.87 -19.59 -0.03
C THR A 289 10.05 -18.30 -0.81
N CYS A 290 9.78 -17.17 -0.20
CA CYS A 290 10.01 -15.87 -0.78
C CYS A 290 10.22 -14.80 0.29
N THR A 291 10.95 -13.76 -0.07
CA THR A 291 11.13 -12.53 0.70
C THR A 291 10.67 -11.34 -0.14
N PRO A 292 10.28 -10.21 0.47
CA PRO A 292 9.81 -9.06 -0.28
C PRO A 292 10.96 -8.39 -1.04
N ALA A 293 10.64 -7.77 -2.17
CA ALA A 293 11.57 -6.92 -2.92
C ALA A 293 11.88 -5.60 -2.18
N GLN A 294 11.02 -5.22 -1.24
CA GLN A 294 11.18 -4.10 -0.33
C GLN A 294 10.32 -4.29 0.93
N ALA A 295 10.78 -3.76 2.05
CA ALA A 295 9.97 -3.70 3.27
C ALA A 295 8.69 -2.87 3.05
N GLY A 296 7.63 -3.21 3.76
CA GLY A 296 6.36 -2.52 3.70
C GLY A 296 6.37 -1.25 4.53
N ILE A 297 6.59 -0.11 3.91
CA ILE A 297 6.56 1.19 4.57
C ILE A 297 5.10 1.63 4.72
N ARG A 298 4.64 1.77 5.97
CA ARG A 298 3.23 2.12 6.25
C ARG A 298 2.98 3.61 6.19
N GLU A 299 3.96 4.41 6.56
CA GLU A 299 3.85 5.86 6.65
C GLU A 299 5.16 6.55 6.28
N SER A 300 5.03 7.72 5.63
CA SER A 300 6.10 8.63 5.31
C SER A 300 5.50 10.04 5.12
N ARG A 301 5.90 10.78 4.10
CA ARG A 301 5.34 12.10 3.78
C ARG A 301 3.90 12.00 3.27
N ARG A 302 3.08 12.96 3.65
CA ARG A 302 1.71 13.20 3.15
C ARG A 302 1.65 14.62 2.58
N LEU A 303 1.09 14.78 1.39
CA LEU A 303 0.93 16.10 0.77
C LEU A 303 0.09 17.02 1.68
N SER A 304 0.43 18.31 1.73
CA SER A 304 -0.48 19.33 2.26
C SER A 304 -1.43 19.77 1.13
N GLY A 305 -2.65 19.23 1.15
CA GLY A 305 -3.68 19.48 0.13
C GLY A 305 -4.53 20.71 0.40
N LEU A 306 -5.52 20.96 -0.47
CA LEU A 306 -6.53 22.01 -0.30
C LEU A 306 -7.46 21.73 0.88
N ALA A 307 -7.70 20.45 1.19
CA ALA A 307 -8.35 19.96 2.41
C ALA A 307 -7.49 18.89 3.07
N CYS A 308 -7.78 18.58 4.33
CA CYS A 308 -7.10 17.53 5.09
C CYS A 308 -8.14 16.61 5.74
N LEU A 309 -8.08 15.32 5.44
CA LEU A 309 -8.91 14.30 6.09
C LEU A 309 -8.39 14.05 7.50
N THR A 310 -9.28 14.11 8.49
CA THR A 310 -8.90 13.98 9.90
C THR A 310 -9.30 12.63 10.50
N GLU A 311 -8.72 12.30 11.66
CA GLU A 311 -9.12 11.17 12.48
C GLU A 311 -10.63 11.23 12.81
N GLU A 312 -11.10 12.42 13.17
CA GLU A 312 -12.50 12.64 13.54
C GLU A 312 -13.46 12.39 12.38
N ASP A 313 -13.08 12.81 11.17
CA ASP A 313 -13.87 12.52 9.95
C ASP A 313 -14.05 11.01 9.75
N ILE A 314 -12.98 10.22 9.96
CA ILE A 314 -13.04 8.75 9.86
C ILE A 314 -13.93 8.16 10.94
N LEU A 315 -13.73 8.57 12.20
CA LEU A 315 -14.44 7.96 13.34
C LEU A 315 -15.94 8.31 13.33
N GLN A 316 -16.31 9.52 12.93
CA GLN A 316 -17.70 9.94 12.81
C GLN A 316 -18.37 9.47 11.52
N GLY A 317 -17.62 8.89 10.57
CA GLY A 317 -18.14 8.52 9.25
C GLY A 317 -18.67 9.75 8.50
N ARG A 318 -17.92 10.87 8.53
CA ARG A 318 -18.33 12.14 7.95
C ARG A 318 -18.61 12.01 6.47
N GLN A 319 -19.81 12.44 6.05
CA GLN A 319 -20.18 12.45 4.65
C GLN A 319 -19.73 13.74 3.98
N VAL A 320 -19.24 13.61 2.76
CA VAL A 320 -18.86 14.73 1.89
C VAL A 320 -19.68 14.62 0.62
N GLU A 321 -20.36 15.69 0.24
CA GLU A 321 -21.09 15.76 -1.01
C GLU A 321 -20.10 15.59 -2.18
N ASN A 322 -20.42 14.74 -3.15
CA ASN A 322 -19.56 14.41 -4.28
C ASN A 322 -18.16 13.94 -3.84
N HIS A 323 -18.09 13.08 -2.84
CA HIS A 323 -16.83 12.51 -2.38
C HIS A 323 -16.06 11.83 -3.53
N ALA A 324 -14.74 11.94 -3.50
CA ALA A 324 -13.83 11.30 -4.45
C ALA A 324 -13.69 9.80 -4.19
N ALA A 325 -13.73 9.40 -2.92
CA ALA A 325 -13.62 8.02 -2.47
C ALA A 325 -14.28 7.86 -1.09
N LEU A 326 -14.59 6.62 -0.70
CA LEU A 326 -15.01 6.27 0.66
C LEU A 326 -13.86 5.56 1.40
N ALA A 327 -13.58 6.02 2.63
CA ALA A 327 -12.72 5.35 3.59
C ALA A 327 -13.59 4.49 4.51
N CYS A 328 -13.44 3.17 4.44
CA CYS A 328 -14.24 2.21 5.20
C CYS A 328 -13.40 1.35 6.16
N TRP A 329 -12.08 1.46 6.14
CA TRP A 329 -11.19 0.72 7.05
C TRP A 329 -11.10 1.45 8.40
N PRO A 330 -11.08 0.72 9.54
CA PRO A 330 -10.86 1.37 10.83
C PRO A 330 -9.46 2.02 10.91
N LEU A 331 -9.27 2.91 11.86
CA LEU A 331 -7.92 3.37 12.19
C LEU A 331 -7.11 2.18 12.72
N GLU A 332 -6.12 1.74 11.96
CA GLU A 332 -5.23 0.63 12.31
C GLU A 332 -3.83 1.17 12.58
N LEU A 333 -3.60 1.64 13.80
CA LEU A 333 -2.33 2.19 14.23
C LEU A 333 -1.37 1.09 14.68
N ARG A 334 -0.14 1.10 14.13
CA ARG A 334 0.93 0.12 14.42
C ARG A 334 2.20 0.85 14.86
N GLU A 335 2.10 1.54 15.99
CA GLU A 335 3.17 2.38 16.55
C GLU A 335 4.13 1.59 17.47
N ASN A 336 3.76 0.38 17.91
CA ASN A 336 4.57 -0.44 18.83
C ASN A 336 4.43 -1.94 18.56
N ALA A 337 5.22 -2.79 19.25
CA ALA A 337 5.24 -4.24 19.08
C ALA A 337 4.02 -4.98 19.68
N ASN A 338 3.12 -4.29 20.37
CA ASN A 338 1.94 -4.91 21.00
C ASN A 338 0.81 -5.24 20.00
N GLY A 339 1.10 -5.13 18.71
CA GLY A 339 0.15 -5.32 17.63
C GLY A 339 -0.63 -4.05 17.28
N PRO A 340 -1.58 -4.16 16.34
CA PRO A 340 -2.36 -3.01 15.89
C PRO A 340 -3.37 -2.56 16.96
N ARG A 341 -3.50 -1.24 17.13
CA ARG A 341 -4.58 -0.62 17.87
C ARG A 341 -5.68 -0.22 16.88
N PHE A 342 -6.84 -0.86 17.00
CA PHE A 342 -8.00 -0.56 16.15
C PHE A 342 -8.97 0.41 16.82
N ARG A 343 -9.44 1.41 16.06
CA ARG A 343 -10.58 2.25 16.41
C ARG A 343 -11.56 2.23 15.24
N PHE A 344 -12.74 1.71 15.48
CA PHE A 344 -13.77 1.55 14.45
C PHE A 344 -14.61 2.83 14.32
N PRO A 345 -15.05 3.16 13.09
CA PRO A 345 -15.98 4.27 12.89
C PRO A 345 -17.33 3.96 13.57
N GLU A 346 -18.01 5.04 14.01
CA GLU A 346 -19.33 4.97 14.60
C GLU A 346 -20.32 4.32 13.63
N GLU A 347 -21.13 3.38 14.12
CA GLU A 347 -22.13 2.65 13.34
C GLU A 347 -21.57 2.01 12.05
N ASN A 348 -20.27 1.75 12.00
CA ASN A 348 -19.55 1.24 10.81
C ASN A 348 -19.70 2.12 9.55
N ARG A 349 -20.03 3.39 9.71
CA ARG A 349 -20.24 4.33 8.59
C ARG A 349 -18.91 4.66 7.92
N PRO A 350 -18.81 4.56 6.58
CA PRO A 350 -17.61 5.00 5.86
C PRO A 350 -17.52 6.53 5.86
N ALA A 351 -16.32 7.08 5.84
CA ALA A 351 -16.10 8.51 5.68
C ALA A 351 -15.88 8.89 4.21
N GLY A 352 -16.42 10.02 3.77
CA GLY A 352 -16.19 10.58 2.44
C GLY A 352 -14.83 11.29 2.37
N ILE A 353 -14.00 10.95 1.40
CA ILE A 353 -12.75 11.65 1.09
C ILE A 353 -13.06 12.73 0.03
N SER A 354 -12.81 13.98 0.37
CA SER A 354 -12.96 15.11 -0.58
C SER A 354 -11.89 15.03 -1.68
N LEU A 355 -12.22 15.44 -2.89
CA LEU A 355 -11.25 15.61 -3.96
C LEU A 355 -10.14 16.59 -3.58
N ASP A 356 -10.43 17.58 -2.76
CA ASP A 356 -9.45 18.56 -2.28
C ASP A 356 -8.36 17.96 -1.37
N CYS A 357 -8.59 16.78 -0.80
CA CYS A 357 -7.54 15.99 -0.13
C CYS A 357 -6.53 15.39 -1.13
N LEU A 358 -6.89 15.30 -2.40
CA LEU A 358 -6.07 14.75 -3.49
C LEU A 358 -5.41 15.83 -4.34
N ARG A 359 -5.61 17.13 -4.04
CA ARG A 359 -5.11 18.27 -4.81
C ARG A 359 -4.09 19.05 -4.01
N SER A 360 -2.94 19.37 -4.64
CA SER A 360 -1.92 20.20 -4.01
C SER A 360 -2.41 21.63 -3.76
N ARG A 361 -2.06 22.19 -2.59
CA ARG A 361 -2.24 23.62 -2.35
C ARG A 361 -1.18 24.49 -3.02
N THR A 362 -0.07 23.87 -3.46
CA THR A 362 1.11 24.57 -4.02
C THR A 362 1.05 24.65 -5.54
N PHE A 363 0.64 23.56 -6.20
CA PHE A 363 0.60 23.46 -7.65
C PHE A 363 -0.79 23.09 -8.14
N GLU A 364 -1.31 23.85 -9.12
CA GLU A 364 -2.68 23.68 -9.63
C GLU A 364 -2.87 22.32 -10.34
N ASN A 365 -1.81 21.81 -10.98
CA ASN A 365 -1.82 20.59 -11.79
C ASN A 365 -1.11 19.40 -11.13
N LEU A 366 -0.90 19.45 -9.80
CA LEU A 366 -0.38 18.35 -9.00
C LEU A 366 -1.50 17.70 -8.20
N PHE A 367 -1.71 16.41 -8.45
CA PHE A 367 -2.61 15.55 -7.73
C PHE A 367 -1.83 14.48 -6.96
N VAL A 368 -2.46 13.90 -5.93
CA VAL A 368 -1.89 12.77 -5.18
C VAL A 368 -2.92 11.67 -5.01
N ALA A 369 -2.44 10.43 -4.85
CA ALA A 369 -3.31 9.28 -4.62
C ALA A 369 -2.68 8.26 -3.66
N GLY A 370 -3.51 7.51 -2.96
CA GLY A 370 -3.07 6.46 -2.06
C GLY A 370 -2.53 6.98 -0.73
N ARG A 371 -1.47 6.38 -0.23
CA ARG A 371 -0.92 6.59 1.11
C ARG A 371 -0.47 8.03 1.42
N CYS A 372 -0.14 8.81 0.41
CA CYS A 372 0.41 10.17 0.55
C CYS A 372 -0.61 11.31 0.35
N ILE A 373 -1.91 11.02 0.31
CA ILE A 373 -2.94 12.07 0.24
C ILE A 373 -2.93 12.94 1.50
N SER A 374 -3.56 14.11 1.40
CA SER A 374 -3.65 15.05 2.52
C SER A 374 -4.56 14.54 3.64
N CYS A 375 -3.96 14.12 4.74
CA CYS A 375 -4.65 13.61 5.92
C CYS A 375 -3.79 13.71 7.17
N THR A 376 -4.40 13.59 8.36
CA THR A 376 -3.66 13.46 9.61
C THR A 376 -2.94 12.10 9.69
N HIS A 377 -2.00 11.97 10.61
CA HIS A 377 -1.30 10.72 10.91
C HIS A 377 -2.28 9.56 11.19
N GLU A 378 -3.27 9.83 12.04
CA GLU A 378 -4.27 8.85 12.44
C GLU A 378 -5.20 8.47 11.27
N ALA A 379 -5.68 9.43 10.50
CA ALA A 379 -6.52 9.17 9.34
C ALA A 379 -5.77 8.35 8.28
N GLN A 380 -4.46 8.58 8.13
CA GLN A 380 -3.61 7.80 7.23
C GLN A 380 -3.63 6.29 7.56
N ALA A 381 -3.75 5.93 8.83
CA ALA A 381 -3.85 4.54 9.26
C ALA A 381 -5.09 3.81 8.71
N SER A 382 -6.15 4.54 8.35
CA SER A 382 -7.35 4.03 7.69
C SER A 382 -7.20 4.00 6.17
N ILE A 383 -6.71 5.11 5.57
CA ILE A 383 -6.81 5.29 4.11
C ILE A 383 -5.68 4.63 3.30
N ARG A 384 -4.58 4.22 3.94
CA ARG A 384 -3.43 3.59 3.28
C ARG A 384 -3.70 2.18 2.76
N VAL A 385 -4.85 1.59 3.07
CA VAL A 385 -5.21 0.24 2.64
C VAL A 385 -5.56 0.19 1.16
N THR A 386 -5.37 -0.98 0.55
CA THR A 386 -5.38 -1.15 -0.90
C THR A 386 -6.68 -0.72 -1.56
N GLY A 387 -7.84 -1.05 -0.99
CA GLY A 387 -9.15 -0.68 -1.55
C GLY A 387 -9.35 0.83 -1.62
N THR A 388 -9.01 1.55 -0.55
CA THR A 388 -9.06 3.02 -0.53
C THR A 388 -8.00 3.63 -1.46
N CYS A 389 -6.80 3.01 -1.56
CA CYS A 389 -5.78 3.46 -2.50
C CYS A 389 -6.25 3.33 -3.96
N LEU A 390 -6.92 2.24 -4.34
CA LEU A 390 -7.52 2.08 -5.67
C LEU A 390 -8.56 3.18 -5.94
N ALA A 391 -9.44 3.46 -4.99
CA ALA A 391 -10.49 4.46 -5.13
C ALA A 391 -9.94 5.90 -5.26
N THR A 392 -8.99 6.28 -4.40
CA THR A 392 -8.33 7.59 -4.49
C THR A 392 -7.51 7.74 -5.77
N GLY A 393 -6.91 6.64 -6.25
CA GLY A 393 -6.23 6.60 -7.54
C GLY A 393 -7.19 6.87 -8.70
N GLU A 394 -8.31 6.16 -8.76
CA GLU A 394 -9.34 6.39 -9.77
C GLU A 394 -9.81 7.85 -9.79
N ALA A 395 -10.12 8.40 -8.62
CA ALA A 395 -10.58 9.78 -8.50
C ALA A 395 -9.52 10.79 -8.95
N ALA A 396 -8.26 10.62 -8.55
CA ALA A 396 -7.16 11.48 -8.98
C ALA A 396 -6.94 11.40 -10.50
N GLY A 397 -7.00 10.20 -11.09
CA GLY A 397 -6.88 10.01 -12.54
C GLY A 397 -7.97 10.72 -13.33
N ARG A 398 -9.22 10.58 -12.92
CA ARG A 398 -10.36 11.27 -13.53
C ARG A 398 -10.27 12.80 -13.39
N ALA A 399 -9.88 13.28 -12.20
CA ALA A 399 -9.73 14.71 -11.95
C ALA A 399 -8.60 15.33 -12.76
N ALA A 400 -7.44 14.67 -12.84
CA ALA A 400 -6.31 15.14 -13.63
C ALA A 400 -6.60 15.13 -15.15
N ALA A 401 -7.42 14.19 -15.63
CA ALA A 401 -7.84 14.17 -17.04
C ALA A 401 -8.81 15.31 -17.40
N ALA A 402 -9.62 15.75 -16.44
CA ALA A 402 -10.55 16.86 -16.61
C ALA A 402 -9.89 18.25 -16.44
N PHE A 403 -8.65 18.33 -15.91
CA PHE A 403 -7.88 19.57 -15.74
C PHE A 403 -7.27 20.02 -17.07
#